data_82b6b496f6d0f453a9d94cda21448f67
#
_entry.id   82b6b496f6d0f453a9d94cda21448f67
#
_cell.length_a   1.000
_cell.length_b   1.000
_cell.length_c   1.000
_cell.angle_alpha   90.00
_cell.angle_beta   90.00
_cell.angle_gamma   90.00
#
_symmetry.space_group_name_H-M   'P 1'
#
loop_
_entity.id
_entity.type
_entity.pdbx_description
1 polymer ?
#
loop_
_entity_poly.entity_id
_entity_poly.type
_entity_poly.pdbx_seq_one_letter_code
_entity_poly.pdbx_strand_id
1 'polypeptide(L)'
;LRRIAQYDYWSDSVRRSILIDSNADILLFGNSERALVELSHQIAKGKKISELWQLRGAAVVLKKLPADWTEIDSTRIDWPSKIDKLPNPYEYKEQSATEGAAETDSQLETIRVIPMPLHRKEKFDANRSYIRLPSYEKVTNDPALYAHASRVLHQEANPYNAKTLVQKHQTLEVWVNPPPFPLETEEMDWVFSFNYKRQPHPSYQGARIPAYDMIKTSVNIMRGCFGGCTFCSITEHEGRIIQSRSEESIISEIEKIRDTVPGFTGTISDLGGPTANMYKLNCKSRKIQASCKRLSCVYPNICQHLNTDHSPTTQLYRKARTLPGIKRVAIASGLRYDLALKDTEYIKELVTHHVGGYLKIAPEHSEKKTLSKMMKPSINSYDEFKILFDRFSKSAGKEQYLIPYFIAAHPGSDDEDMLNLSLWLKEHNFKPDQVQTFYPSPMALATAMYYSERNPLERVRYKTEKIPVIKNLDERQRQKAFLRYHDEKNWPMLRNTLKEMGRTDLIGNKDHHLVPYDSVIKSKSRFYKGKPNKR
;
A
#
# COMPACT_ATOMS: atom_id res chain seq x y z
N LEU A 1 5.26 1.88 12.43
CA LEU A 1 6.33 1.98 13.42
C LEU A 1 7.08 0.67 13.59
N ARG A 2 8.35 0.71 14.01
CA ARG A 2 9.26 -0.44 14.17
C ARG A 2 8.81 -1.39 15.30
N ARG A 3 7.83 -2.26 15.01
CA ARG A 3 7.36 -3.28 15.98
C ARG A 3 8.42 -4.34 16.23
N ILE A 4 9.15 -4.72 15.18
CA ILE A 4 10.31 -5.63 15.19
C ILE A 4 11.53 -4.89 14.63
N ALA A 5 12.66 -5.55 14.49
CA ALA A 5 13.82 -5.01 13.78
C ALA A 5 13.44 -4.51 12.38
N GLN A 6 13.82 -3.30 12.04
CA GLN A 6 13.42 -2.64 10.80
C GLN A 6 14.57 -1.85 10.20
N TYR A 7 14.77 -1.99 8.88
CA TYR A 7 15.72 -1.17 8.14
C TYR A 7 15.29 0.29 8.13
N ASP A 8 16.21 1.15 8.48
CA ASP A 8 16.08 2.60 8.43
C ASP A 8 16.95 3.17 7.31
N TYR A 9 16.30 3.75 6.31
CA TYR A 9 16.96 4.31 5.13
C TYR A 9 17.93 5.45 5.46
N TRP A 10 17.61 6.29 6.45
CA TRP A 10 18.43 7.46 6.78
C TRP A 10 19.74 7.09 7.47
N SER A 11 19.73 6.05 8.28
CA SER A 11 20.94 5.53 8.92
C SER A 11 21.59 4.37 8.18
N ASP A 12 21.00 3.95 7.06
CA ASP A 12 21.41 2.77 6.25
C ASP A 12 21.69 1.53 7.13
N SER A 13 20.84 1.28 8.09
CA SER A 13 21.03 0.22 9.06
C SER A 13 19.73 -0.39 9.56
N VAL A 14 19.79 -1.64 10.00
CA VAL A 14 18.66 -2.28 10.68
C VAL A 14 18.63 -1.82 12.13
N ARG A 15 17.57 -1.10 12.50
CA ARG A 15 17.35 -0.59 13.86
C ARG A 15 16.55 -1.60 14.69
N ARG A 16 16.76 -1.60 16.01
CA ARG A 16 16.00 -2.41 16.95
C ARG A 16 14.51 -2.05 16.94
N SER A 17 13.66 -2.88 17.53
CA SER A 17 12.27 -2.48 17.84
C SER A 17 12.26 -1.13 18.57
N ILE A 18 11.26 -0.29 18.24
CA ILE A 18 11.12 1.02 18.92
C ILE A 18 10.88 0.85 20.42
N LEU A 19 10.29 -0.25 20.87
CA LEU A 19 10.12 -0.56 22.29
C LEU A 19 11.45 -0.59 23.04
N ILE A 20 12.48 -1.18 22.40
CA ILE A 20 13.82 -1.26 23.01
C ILE A 20 14.50 0.11 22.96
N ASP A 21 14.40 0.84 21.83
CA ASP A 21 15.08 2.13 21.66
C ASP A 21 14.44 3.24 22.50
N SER A 22 13.13 3.21 22.71
CA SER A 22 12.40 4.23 23.50
C SER A 22 12.21 3.88 24.96
N ASN A 23 12.53 2.63 25.35
CA ASN A 23 12.25 2.08 26.67
C ASN A 23 10.77 2.23 27.09
N ALA A 24 9.86 2.13 26.10
CA ALA A 24 8.43 2.21 26.33
C ALA A 24 7.88 0.88 26.88
N ASP A 25 6.90 0.95 27.77
CA ASP A 25 6.26 -0.23 28.37
C ASP A 25 5.40 -1.01 27.36
N ILE A 26 4.73 -0.28 26.46
CA ILE A 26 3.82 -0.84 25.47
C ILE A 26 3.80 0.01 24.19
N LEU A 27 3.69 -0.63 23.05
CA LEU A 27 3.49 0.01 21.74
C LEU A 27 2.14 -0.41 21.18
N LEU A 28 1.21 0.52 21.04
CA LEU A 28 -0.02 0.30 20.29
C LEU A 28 0.23 0.57 18.80
N PHE A 29 -0.29 -0.30 17.93
CA PHE A 29 -0.10 -0.19 16.49
C PHE A 29 -1.40 -0.44 15.71
N GLY A 30 -1.41 0.02 14.46
CA GLY A 30 -2.61 0.01 13.63
C GLY A 30 -3.60 1.11 14.03
N ASN A 31 -4.87 0.88 13.77
CA ASN A 31 -5.96 1.68 14.31
C ASN A 31 -6.19 1.26 15.76
N SER A 32 -5.66 2.03 16.68
CA SER A 32 -5.48 1.61 18.07
C SER A 32 -6.54 2.12 19.03
N GLU A 33 -7.64 2.69 18.56
CA GLU A 33 -8.68 3.26 19.39
C GLU A 33 -9.23 2.24 20.40
N ARG A 34 -9.64 1.06 19.92
CA ARG A 34 -10.17 -0.01 20.79
C ARG A 34 -9.12 -0.48 21.81
N ALA A 35 -7.87 -0.68 21.36
CA ALA A 35 -6.78 -1.10 22.23
C ALA A 35 -6.45 -0.03 23.28
N LEU A 36 -6.51 1.26 22.91
CA LEU A 36 -6.28 2.36 23.84
C LEU A 36 -7.36 2.44 24.89
N VAL A 37 -8.63 2.31 24.52
CA VAL A 37 -9.78 2.31 25.44
C VAL A 37 -9.68 1.13 26.41
N GLU A 38 -9.39 -0.07 25.89
CA GLU A 38 -9.22 -1.26 26.73
C GLU A 38 -8.06 -1.10 27.71
N LEU A 39 -6.89 -0.66 27.22
CA LEU A 39 -5.71 -0.39 28.05
C LEU A 39 -6.05 0.59 29.18
N SER A 40 -6.70 1.70 28.85
CA SER A 40 -7.08 2.74 29.83
C SER A 40 -8.04 2.20 30.90
N HIS A 41 -9.03 1.41 30.52
CA HIS A 41 -9.96 0.80 31.47
C HIS A 41 -9.29 -0.25 32.37
N GLN A 42 -8.35 -1.03 31.85
CA GLN A 42 -7.62 -2.01 32.66
C GLN A 42 -6.69 -1.34 33.67
N ILE A 43 -6.02 -0.26 33.26
CA ILE A 43 -5.19 0.55 34.19
C ILE A 43 -6.06 1.21 35.25
N ALA A 44 -7.22 1.76 34.89
CA ALA A 44 -8.18 2.34 35.82
C ALA A 44 -8.71 1.32 36.87
N LYS A 45 -8.73 0.03 36.49
CA LYS A 45 -9.05 -1.09 37.41
C LYS A 45 -7.84 -1.55 38.28
N GLY A 46 -6.73 -0.86 38.21
CA GLY A 46 -5.53 -1.16 38.98
C GLY A 46 -4.58 -2.20 38.42
N LYS A 47 -4.80 -2.68 37.17
CA LYS A 47 -3.86 -3.60 36.52
C LYS A 47 -2.58 -2.88 36.11
N LYS A 48 -1.46 -3.57 36.26
CA LYS A 48 -0.17 -3.09 35.76
C LYS A 48 -0.07 -3.32 34.24
N ILE A 49 0.63 -2.44 33.53
CA ILE A 49 0.85 -2.58 32.09
C ILE A 49 1.52 -3.92 31.77
N SER A 50 2.43 -4.40 32.64
CA SER A 50 3.11 -5.70 32.48
C SER A 50 2.16 -6.91 32.48
N GLU A 51 0.93 -6.77 32.98
CA GLU A 51 -0.10 -7.81 32.98
C GLU A 51 -0.91 -7.82 31.67
N LEU A 52 -0.81 -6.77 30.86
CA LEU A 52 -1.60 -6.53 29.63
C LEU A 52 -0.85 -6.96 28.38
N TRP A 53 0.09 -7.89 28.50
CA TRP A 53 0.95 -8.34 27.40
C TRP A 53 0.22 -9.04 26.24
N GLN A 54 -1.00 -9.50 26.44
CA GLN A 54 -1.83 -10.14 25.41
C GLN A 54 -2.78 -9.18 24.67
N LEU A 55 -2.70 -7.88 24.92
CA LEU A 55 -3.58 -6.90 24.30
C LEU A 55 -3.38 -6.90 22.78
N ARG A 56 -4.44 -7.16 22.00
CA ARG A 56 -4.38 -7.15 20.52
C ARG A 56 -4.03 -5.75 20.01
N GLY A 57 -3.24 -5.72 18.93
CA GLY A 57 -2.77 -4.44 18.39
C GLY A 57 -1.69 -3.78 19.27
N ALA A 58 -1.12 -4.53 20.20
CA ALA A 58 -0.03 -4.07 21.05
C ALA A 58 1.23 -4.93 20.90
N ALA A 59 2.38 -4.31 21.12
CA ALA A 59 3.65 -4.99 21.31
C ALA A 59 4.24 -4.63 22.66
N VAL A 60 4.91 -5.58 23.31
CA VAL A 60 5.52 -5.43 24.64
C VAL A 60 6.88 -6.12 24.67
N VAL A 61 7.66 -5.82 25.70
CA VAL A 61 8.92 -6.51 25.99
C VAL A 61 8.71 -7.50 27.12
N LEU A 62 9.06 -8.77 26.87
CA LEU A 62 9.03 -9.83 27.89
C LEU A 62 10.45 -10.26 28.26
N LYS A 63 10.69 -10.52 29.55
CA LYS A 63 11.94 -11.12 30.03
C LYS A 63 11.94 -12.64 29.86
N LYS A 64 10.78 -13.27 29.96
CA LYS A 64 10.56 -14.71 29.78
C LYS A 64 9.28 -14.92 28.99
N LEU A 65 9.31 -15.90 28.09
CA LEU A 65 8.14 -16.29 27.32
C LEU A 65 7.21 -17.18 28.15
N PRO A 66 5.90 -17.17 27.89
CA PRO A 66 4.94 -18.03 28.55
C PRO A 66 5.22 -19.50 28.23
N ALA A 67 5.34 -20.35 29.27
CA ALA A 67 5.72 -21.75 29.12
C ALA A 67 4.61 -22.64 28.50
N ASP A 68 3.36 -22.17 28.56
CA ASP A 68 2.16 -22.85 28.03
C ASP A 68 1.86 -22.53 26.57
N TRP A 69 2.73 -21.76 25.90
CA TRP A 69 2.60 -21.41 24.49
C TRP A 69 3.51 -22.26 23.61
N THR A 70 3.02 -22.65 22.43
CA THR A 70 3.78 -23.45 21.46
C THR A 70 4.59 -22.53 20.52
N GLU A 71 5.89 -22.74 20.46
CA GLU A 71 6.76 -22.05 19.54
C GLU A 71 6.70 -22.66 18.13
N ILE A 72 6.58 -21.80 17.12
CA ILE A 72 6.77 -22.15 15.71
C ILE A 72 8.09 -21.50 15.26
N ASP A 73 9.14 -22.29 15.18
CA ASP A 73 10.44 -21.78 14.74
C ASP A 73 10.41 -21.42 13.25
N SER A 74 10.74 -20.17 12.91
CA SER A 74 10.92 -19.68 11.54
C SER A 74 12.35 -19.20 11.26
N THR A 75 13.30 -19.50 12.13
CA THR A 75 14.66 -18.97 12.03
C THR A 75 15.52 -19.67 10.98
N ARG A 76 15.11 -20.83 10.47
CA ARG A 76 15.84 -21.66 9.51
C ARG A 76 15.17 -21.58 8.12
N ILE A 77 15.57 -20.63 7.29
CA ILE A 77 14.88 -20.30 6.03
C ILE A 77 14.97 -21.38 4.94
N ASP A 78 16.00 -22.22 4.95
CA ASP A 78 16.14 -23.31 3.98
C ASP A 78 15.36 -24.58 4.35
N TRP A 79 14.88 -24.69 5.57
CA TRP A 79 14.12 -25.84 6.05
C TRP A 79 12.62 -25.63 5.85
N PRO A 80 11.85 -26.71 5.55
CA PRO A 80 10.41 -26.62 5.48
C PRO A 80 9.82 -26.10 6.80
N SER A 81 9.01 -25.08 6.75
CA SER A 81 8.35 -24.49 7.92
C SER A 81 6.83 -24.62 7.81
N LYS A 82 6.14 -24.68 8.96
CA LYS A 82 4.67 -24.61 9.03
C LYS A 82 4.12 -23.29 8.48
N ILE A 83 4.96 -22.25 8.40
CA ILE A 83 4.60 -20.92 7.92
C ILE A 83 4.48 -20.89 6.38
N ASP A 84 5.21 -21.76 5.68
CA ASP A 84 5.23 -21.77 4.21
C ASP A 84 3.99 -22.38 3.57
N LYS A 85 3.17 -23.08 4.35
CA LYS A 85 1.89 -23.61 3.90
C LYS A 85 0.83 -22.52 4.02
N LEU A 86 0.71 -21.71 2.97
CA LEU A 86 -0.40 -20.76 2.84
C LEU A 86 -1.66 -21.56 2.48
N PRO A 87 -2.74 -21.49 3.27
CA PRO A 87 -4.00 -22.07 2.85
C PRO A 87 -4.47 -21.34 1.59
N ASN A 88 -4.73 -22.11 0.52
CA ASN A 88 -5.35 -21.57 -0.68
C ASN A 88 -6.83 -21.30 -0.37
N PRO A 89 -7.29 -20.05 -0.33
CA PRO A 89 -8.69 -19.74 -0.02
C PRO A 89 -9.65 -20.27 -1.10
N TYR A 90 -9.16 -20.77 -2.22
CA TYR A 90 -9.95 -21.33 -3.30
C TYR A 90 -10.14 -22.85 -3.19
N GLU A 91 -9.32 -23.56 -2.41
CA GLU A 91 -9.45 -25.02 -2.19
C GLU A 91 -10.67 -25.40 -1.32
N TYR A 92 -11.25 -24.46 -0.60
CA TYR A 92 -12.47 -24.70 0.19
C TYR A 92 -13.74 -24.95 -0.64
N LYS A 93 -13.72 -24.76 -1.96
CA LYS A 93 -14.89 -25.01 -2.82
C LYS A 93 -15.04 -26.47 -3.25
N GLU A 94 -13.95 -27.23 -3.29
CA GLU A 94 -13.99 -28.63 -3.76
C GLU A 94 -14.46 -29.59 -2.66
N GLN A 95 -14.21 -29.29 -1.40
CA GLN A 95 -14.61 -30.18 -0.29
C GLN A 95 -16.10 -30.05 0.11
N SER A 96 -16.80 -29.00 -0.27
CA SER A 96 -18.22 -28.84 0.02
C SER A 96 -19.14 -29.26 -1.13
N ALA A 97 -18.60 -29.60 -2.29
CA ALA A 97 -19.36 -30.04 -3.46
C ALA A 97 -19.39 -31.58 -3.64
N THR A 98 -18.59 -32.31 -2.84
CA THR A 98 -18.45 -33.78 -2.96
C THR A 98 -19.22 -34.58 -1.92
N GLU A 99 -19.99 -33.96 -1.04
CA GLU A 99 -20.88 -34.69 -0.10
C GLU A 99 -22.29 -34.97 -0.66
N GLY A 100 -22.43 -35.06 -1.96
CA GLY A 100 -23.74 -35.27 -2.56
C GLY A 100 -23.79 -35.86 -3.96
N ALA A 101 -22.88 -36.80 -4.31
CA ALA A 101 -23.04 -37.54 -5.55
C ALA A 101 -22.57 -38.99 -5.35
N ALA A 102 -23.50 -39.89 -5.63
CA ALA A 102 -23.44 -41.32 -5.46
C ALA A 102 -22.31 -42.01 -6.26
N GLU A 103 -21.94 -43.15 -5.70
CA GLU A 103 -21.06 -44.17 -6.25
C GLU A 103 -21.30 -44.50 -7.72
N THR A 104 -20.24 -44.53 -8.51
CA THR A 104 -20.09 -45.42 -9.65
C THR A 104 -18.68 -45.96 -9.70
N ASP A 105 -18.66 -47.26 -9.67
CA ASP A 105 -17.57 -48.24 -9.71
C ASP A 105 -16.68 -48.04 -10.95
N SER A 106 -15.36 -47.97 -10.78
CA SER A 106 -14.40 -48.46 -11.76
C SER A 106 -13.06 -48.78 -11.12
N GLN A 107 -12.71 -50.03 -11.25
CA GLN A 107 -11.47 -50.69 -10.82
C GLN A 107 -10.23 -49.94 -11.35
N LEU A 108 -9.32 -49.56 -10.45
CA LEU A 108 -7.92 -49.31 -10.76
C LEU A 108 -7.01 -49.80 -9.64
N GLU A 109 -5.96 -50.44 -10.05
CA GLU A 109 -5.03 -51.26 -9.31
C GLU A 109 -4.46 -50.67 -8.02
N THR A 110 -4.48 -51.44 -6.96
CA THR A 110 -3.96 -51.16 -5.63
C THR A 110 -2.43 -51.08 -5.62
N ILE A 111 -1.87 -49.86 -5.61
CA ILE A 111 -0.49 -49.66 -5.16
C ILE A 111 -0.49 -49.75 -3.62
N ARG A 112 0.13 -50.78 -3.07
CA ARG A 112 0.36 -50.92 -1.63
C ARG A 112 1.29 -49.81 -1.16
N VAL A 113 0.71 -48.76 -0.58
CA VAL A 113 1.45 -47.73 0.17
C VAL A 113 1.74 -48.32 1.56
N ILE A 114 3.02 -48.52 1.88
CA ILE A 114 3.46 -48.84 3.23
C ILE A 114 3.08 -47.66 4.15
N PRO A 115 2.29 -47.91 5.21
CA PRO A 115 1.94 -46.81 6.10
C PRO A 115 3.17 -46.35 6.89
N MET A 116 3.71 -45.18 6.58
CA MET A 116 4.62 -44.50 7.50
C MET A 116 3.89 -44.20 8.82
N PRO A 117 4.56 -44.39 9.98
CA PRO A 117 3.92 -44.16 11.26
C PRO A 117 3.40 -42.71 11.32
N LEU A 118 2.09 -42.56 11.44
CA LEU A 118 1.41 -41.30 11.69
C LEU A 118 1.95 -40.73 13.00
N HIS A 119 2.85 -39.76 12.89
CA HIS A 119 3.13 -38.88 14.03
C HIS A 119 1.80 -38.38 14.56
N ARG A 120 1.50 -38.67 15.82
CA ARG A 120 0.38 -38.10 16.56
C ARG A 120 0.32 -36.62 16.23
N LYS A 121 -0.75 -36.15 15.56
CA LYS A 121 -1.03 -34.75 15.41
C LYS A 121 -1.23 -34.20 16.82
N GLU A 122 -0.19 -33.61 17.38
CA GLU A 122 -0.35 -32.71 18.52
C GLU A 122 -1.45 -31.75 18.13
N LYS A 123 -2.49 -31.66 18.93
CA LYS A 123 -3.57 -30.67 18.74
C LYS A 123 -2.93 -29.29 18.85
N PHE A 124 -2.62 -28.71 17.70
CA PHE A 124 -2.02 -27.40 17.60
C PHE A 124 -3.10 -26.36 17.96
N ASP A 125 -3.00 -25.75 19.12
CA ASP A 125 -3.85 -24.62 19.48
C ASP A 125 -3.32 -23.35 18.83
N ALA A 126 -3.99 -22.93 17.76
CA ALA A 126 -3.61 -21.71 17.04
C ALA A 126 -3.65 -20.45 17.92
N ASN A 127 -4.46 -20.44 18.98
CA ASN A 127 -4.62 -19.31 19.89
C ASN A 127 -3.50 -19.23 20.95
N ARG A 128 -2.79 -20.34 21.20
CA ARG A 128 -1.65 -20.41 22.13
C ARG A 128 -0.36 -20.77 21.40
N SER A 129 -0.11 -20.13 20.27
CA SER A 129 1.12 -20.31 19.52
C SER A 129 1.68 -18.99 19.04
N TYR A 130 3.00 -18.91 18.99
CA TYR A 130 3.72 -17.78 18.46
C TYR A 130 4.77 -18.20 17.44
N ILE A 131 5.12 -17.30 16.54
CA ILE A 131 6.16 -17.51 15.54
C ILE A 131 7.44 -16.85 16.01
N ARG A 132 8.50 -17.65 16.16
CA ARG A 132 9.86 -17.18 16.44
C ARG A 132 10.49 -16.64 15.18
N LEU A 133 10.76 -15.33 15.15
CA LEU A 133 11.52 -14.68 14.09
C LEU A 133 13.03 -14.78 14.33
N PRO A 134 13.88 -14.72 13.29
CA PRO A 134 15.31 -14.50 13.47
C PRO A 134 15.58 -13.29 14.37
N SER A 135 16.54 -13.41 15.30
CA SER A 135 16.84 -12.33 16.26
C SER A 135 17.31 -11.05 15.58
N TYR A 136 17.24 -9.93 16.29
CA TYR A 136 17.76 -8.65 15.82
C TYR A 136 19.19 -8.75 15.32
N GLU A 137 20.07 -9.41 16.06
CA GLU A 137 21.48 -9.57 15.72
C GLU A 137 21.64 -10.37 14.41
N LYS A 138 20.81 -11.39 14.20
CA LYS A 138 20.83 -12.18 12.97
C LYS A 138 20.33 -11.37 11.78
N VAL A 139 19.20 -10.66 11.89
CA VAL A 139 18.65 -9.87 10.77
C VAL A 139 19.49 -8.65 10.43
N THR A 140 20.28 -8.14 11.37
CA THR A 140 21.22 -7.04 11.12
C THR A 140 22.41 -7.48 10.30
N ASN A 141 22.88 -8.72 10.50
CA ASN A 141 24.07 -9.26 9.82
C ASN A 141 23.74 -10.10 8.58
N ASP A 142 22.48 -10.47 8.39
CA ASP A 142 22.03 -11.33 7.30
C ASP A 142 20.77 -10.77 6.61
N PRO A 143 20.94 -10.14 5.43
CA PRO A 143 19.83 -9.58 4.66
C PRO A 143 18.75 -10.60 4.26
N ALA A 144 19.10 -11.88 4.05
CA ALA A 144 18.10 -12.91 3.72
C ALA A 144 17.18 -13.19 4.91
N LEU A 145 17.73 -13.25 6.12
CA LEU A 145 16.93 -13.39 7.34
C LEU A 145 16.07 -12.16 7.60
N TYR A 146 16.53 -10.97 7.25
CA TYR A 146 15.73 -9.75 7.32
C TYR A 146 14.53 -9.81 6.36
N ALA A 147 14.76 -10.19 5.09
CA ALA A 147 13.68 -10.36 4.12
C ALA A 147 12.65 -11.39 4.58
N HIS A 148 13.12 -12.50 5.15
CA HIS A 148 12.25 -13.54 5.69
C HIS A 148 11.42 -13.02 6.88
N ALA A 149 12.03 -12.34 7.85
CA ALA A 149 11.30 -11.76 8.98
C ALA A 149 10.23 -10.76 8.53
N SER A 150 10.56 -9.92 7.54
CA SER A 150 9.61 -8.98 6.92
C SER A 150 8.46 -9.72 6.23
N ARG A 151 8.76 -10.80 5.48
CA ARG A 151 7.73 -11.64 4.85
C ARG A 151 6.76 -12.23 5.88
N VAL A 152 7.26 -12.80 6.95
CA VAL A 152 6.43 -13.38 8.03
C VAL A 152 5.54 -12.32 8.67
N LEU A 153 6.08 -11.13 8.95
CA LEU A 153 5.30 -10.01 9.48
C LEU A 153 4.08 -9.68 8.60
N HIS A 154 4.28 -9.61 7.28
CA HIS A 154 3.19 -9.29 6.34
C HIS A 154 2.18 -10.44 6.17
N GLN A 155 2.62 -11.69 6.31
CA GLN A 155 1.73 -12.85 6.29
C GLN A 155 0.84 -12.93 7.54
N GLU A 156 1.31 -12.42 8.67
CA GLU A 156 0.58 -12.37 9.93
C GLU A 156 -0.16 -11.01 10.11
N ALA A 157 -0.68 -10.45 9.02
CA ALA A 157 -1.39 -9.17 9.02
C ALA A 157 -2.93 -9.29 9.07
N ASN A 158 -3.51 -10.49 8.84
CA ASN A 158 -4.96 -10.68 8.96
C ASN A 158 -5.36 -10.86 10.43
N PRO A 159 -6.18 -9.94 11.01
CA PRO A 159 -6.53 -9.98 12.43
C PRO A 159 -7.25 -11.26 12.86
N TYR A 160 -7.89 -11.98 11.95
CA TYR A 160 -8.67 -13.18 12.29
C TYR A 160 -7.83 -14.47 12.36
N ASN A 161 -6.62 -14.49 11.75
CA ASN A 161 -5.78 -15.69 11.73
C ASN A 161 -4.29 -15.40 11.98
N ALA A 162 -3.94 -14.15 12.24
CA ALA A 162 -2.57 -13.79 12.60
C ALA A 162 -2.15 -14.46 13.90
N LYS A 163 -0.90 -14.92 13.93
CA LYS A 163 -0.24 -15.39 15.14
C LYS A 163 0.60 -14.27 15.75
N THR A 164 0.85 -14.41 17.03
CA THR A 164 1.85 -13.59 17.72
C THR A 164 3.23 -13.80 17.11
N LEU A 165 3.99 -12.74 16.95
CA LEU A 165 5.38 -12.77 16.51
C LEU A 165 6.31 -12.49 17.67
N VAL A 166 7.42 -13.21 17.75
CA VAL A 166 8.43 -12.99 18.79
C VAL A 166 9.80 -12.82 18.14
N GLN A 167 10.45 -11.71 18.47
CA GLN A 167 11.82 -11.45 18.03
C GLN A 167 12.72 -11.16 19.22
N LYS A 168 13.82 -11.91 19.32
CA LYS A 168 14.83 -11.70 20.38
C LYS A 168 15.71 -10.49 20.06
N HIS A 169 15.93 -9.64 21.05
CA HIS A 169 16.86 -8.52 21.05
C HIS A 169 17.77 -8.65 22.27
N GLN A 170 18.98 -9.16 22.09
CA GLN A 170 19.91 -9.52 23.17
C GLN A 170 19.27 -10.50 24.18
N THR A 171 18.97 -10.05 25.37
CA THR A 171 18.36 -10.83 26.45
C THR A 171 16.84 -10.64 26.55
N LEU A 172 16.26 -9.75 25.75
CA LEU A 172 14.85 -9.36 25.79
C LEU A 172 14.09 -9.99 24.62
N GLU A 173 12.83 -10.30 24.83
CA GLU A 173 11.91 -10.81 23.82
C GLU A 173 10.88 -9.75 23.46
N VAL A 174 10.90 -9.28 22.23
CA VAL A 174 9.84 -8.40 21.72
C VAL A 174 8.68 -9.27 21.27
N TRP A 175 7.58 -9.14 21.96
CA TRP A 175 6.32 -9.85 21.75
C TRP A 175 5.34 -8.95 21.02
N VAL A 176 4.97 -9.31 19.80
CA VAL A 176 4.04 -8.55 18.95
C VAL A 176 2.74 -9.33 18.83
N ASN A 177 1.69 -8.85 19.47
CA ASN A 177 0.38 -9.48 19.40
C ASN A 177 -0.22 -9.38 17.98
N PRO A 178 -1.22 -10.21 17.65
CA PRO A 178 -1.97 -10.07 16.42
C PRO A 178 -2.55 -8.66 16.24
N PRO A 179 -2.75 -8.19 15.00
CA PRO A 179 -3.36 -6.89 14.73
C PRO A 179 -4.72 -6.74 15.42
N PRO A 180 -5.15 -5.49 15.70
CA PRO A 180 -6.48 -5.24 16.24
C PRO A 180 -7.55 -5.69 15.24
N PHE A 181 -8.71 -6.13 15.73
CA PHE A 181 -9.86 -6.35 14.86
C PHE A 181 -10.30 -5.02 14.25
N PRO A 182 -10.76 -5.02 13.00
CA PRO A 182 -11.33 -3.82 12.36
C PRO A 182 -12.44 -3.23 13.21
N LEU A 183 -12.55 -1.92 13.25
CA LEU A 183 -13.69 -1.25 13.86
C LEU A 183 -14.95 -1.53 13.01
N GLU A 184 -16.06 -1.79 13.68
CA GLU A 184 -17.36 -1.86 13.03
C GLU A 184 -17.84 -0.43 12.68
N THR A 185 -18.86 -0.32 11.83
CA THR A 185 -19.35 0.98 11.35
C THR A 185 -19.74 1.92 12.49
N GLU A 186 -20.42 1.41 13.50
CA GLU A 186 -20.89 2.18 14.67
C GLU A 186 -19.70 2.72 15.49
N GLU A 187 -18.64 1.93 15.64
CA GLU A 187 -17.41 2.39 16.32
C GLU A 187 -16.67 3.45 15.49
N MET A 188 -16.61 3.27 14.16
CA MET A 188 -16.05 4.27 13.25
C MET A 188 -16.83 5.59 13.37
N ASP A 189 -18.15 5.53 13.32
CA ASP A 189 -19.02 6.69 13.43
C ASP A 189 -18.83 7.40 14.76
N TRP A 190 -18.73 6.63 15.85
CA TRP A 190 -18.44 7.18 17.18
C TRP A 190 -17.11 7.92 17.22
N VAL A 191 -16.02 7.34 16.67
CA VAL A 191 -14.70 7.99 16.61
C VAL A 191 -14.77 9.30 15.80
N PHE A 192 -15.52 9.31 14.70
CA PHE A 192 -15.64 10.49 13.84
C PHE A 192 -16.69 11.51 14.35
N SER A 193 -17.52 11.15 15.33
CA SER A 193 -18.51 12.05 15.94
C SER A 193 -17.90 13.08 16.90
N PHE A 194 -16.68 12.85 17.38
CA PHE A 194 -16.01 13.76 18.30
C PHE A 194 -15.90 15.18 17.73
N ASN A 195 -15.93 16.16 18.62
CA ASN A 195 -15.91 17.55 18.24
C ASN A 195 -14.50 18.05 17.88
N TYR A 196 -13.95 17.52 16.78
CA TYR A 196 -12.66 17.99 16.24
C TYR A 196 -12.78 19.41 15.73
N LYS A 197 -11.88 20.29 16.15
CA LYS A 197 -11.88 21.73 15.76
C LYS A 197 -11.52 21.97 14.28
N ARG A 198 -10.93 20.99 13.59
CA ARG A 198 -10.46 21.11 12.19
C ARG A 198 -9.60 22.36 11.96
N GLN A 199 -8.74 22.68 12.91
CA GLN A 199 -7.84 23.82 12.87
C GLN A 199 -6.41 23.38 13.20
N PRO A 200 -5.40 24.07 12.67
CA PRO A 200 -4.02 23.87 13.08
C PRO A 200 -3.84 24.04 14.60
N HIS A 201 -2.82 23.36 15.14
CA HIS A 201 -2.49 23.51 16.55
C HIS A 201 -2.13 24.98 16.86
N PRO A 202 -2.52 25.54 18.01
CA PRO A 202 -2.24 26.95 18.37
C PRO A 202 -0.78 27.35 18.30
N SER A 203 0.16 26.41 18.45
CA SER A 203 1.61 26.68 18.33
C SER A 203 2.03 27.23 16.96
N TYR A 204 1.22 27.05 15.91
CA TYR A 204 1.50 27.63 14.60
C TYR A 204 1.20 29.13 14.51
N GLN A 205 0.55 29.72 15.52
CA GLN A 205 0.35 31.19 15.65
C GLN A 205 -0.17 31.89 14.38
N GLY A 206 -1.05 31.23 13.63
CA GLY A 206 -1.60 31.77 12.39
C GLY A 206 -0.70 31.63 11.14
N ALA A 207 0.45 30.97 11.26
CA ALA A 207 1.29 30.64 10.10
C ALA A 207 0.51 29.84 9.06
N ARG A 208 0.66 30.17 7.78
CA ARG A 208 0.03 29.43 6.69
C ARG A 208 0.66 28.05 6.55
N ILE A 209 -0.17 27.02 6.58
CA ILE A 209 0.24 25.61 6.41
C ILE A 209 -0.37 25.13 5.08
N PRO A 210 0.41 25.03 3.98
CA PRO A 210 -0.12 24.64 2.67
C PRO A 210 -0.84 23.29 2.69
N ALA A 211 -0.32 22.30 3.45
CA ALA A 211 -0.97 21.00 3.59
C ALA A 211 -2.36 21.11 4.24
N TYR A 212 -2.51 21.96 5.25
CA TYR A 212 -3.81 22.20 5.89
C TYR A 212 -4.80 22.85 4.92
N ASP A 213 -4.38 23.81 4.12
CA ASP A 213 -5.23 24.44 3.10
C ASP A 213 -5.84 23.42 2.12
N MET A 214 -5.09 22.35 1.82
CA MET A 214 -5.55 21.28 0.92
C MET A 214 -6.58 20.34 1.56
N ILE A 215 -6.47 20.08 2.86
CA ILE A 215 -7.25 19.03 3.53
C ILE A 215 -8.36 19.52 4.46
N LYS A 216 -8.40 20.83 4.78
CA LYS A 216 -9.34 21.40 5.78
C LYS A 216 -10.81 21.09 5.53
N THR A 217 -11.21 20.88 4.28
CA THR A 217 -12.56 20.49 3.88
C THR A 217 -12.63 19.07 3.30
N SER A 218 -11.63 18.22 3.56
CA SER A 218 -11.68 16.80 3.19
C SER A 218 -12.45 16.00 4.22
N VAL A 219 -13.11 14.93 3.77
CA VAL A 219 -13.86 13.99 4.60
C VAL A 219 -13.35 12.58 4.33
N ASN A 220 -12.89 11.92 5.38
CA ASN A 220 -12.49 10.52 5.33
C ASN A 220 -13.73 9.63 5.49
N ILE A 221 -14.01 8.76 4.50
CA ILE A 221 -15.18 7.90 4.50
C ILE A 221 -14.89 6.47 4.95
N MET A 222 -13.61 6.09 4.94
CA MET A 222 -13.18 4.73 5.29
C MET A 222 -11.71 4.68 5.67
N ARG A 223 -11.29 3.60 6.32
CA ARG A 223 -9.90 3.23 6.59
C ARG A 223 -9.58 1.86 6.00
N GLY A 224 -8.28 1.56 5.86
CA GLY A 224 -7.80 0.31 5.30
C GLY A 224 -7.60 0.33 3.79
N CYS A 225 -6.81 -0.62 3.30
CA CYS A 225 -6.55 -0.79 1.88
C CYS A 225 -6.19 -2.25 1.57
N PHE A 226 -6.96 -2.91 0.73
CA PHE A 226 -6.67 -4.29 0.30
C PHE A 226 -5.79 -4.37 -0.96
N GLY A 227 -5.23 -3.24 -1.40
CA GLY A 227 -4.36 -3.16 -2.59
C GLY A 227 -3.06 -3.93 -2.43
N GLY A 228 -2.43 -3.85 -1.27
CA GLY A 228 -1.20 -4.60 -0.94
C GLY A 228 0.05 -4.16 -1.70
N CYS A 229 0.07 -2.94 -2.28
CA CYS A 229 1.23 -2.44 -3.02
C CYS A 229 2.48 -2.48 -2.14
N THR A 230 3.58 -3.07 -2.65
CA THR A 230 4.77 -3.39 -1.84
C THR A 230 5.52 -2.17 -1.34
N PHE A 231 5.44 -1.05 -2.07
CA PHE A 231 6.08 0.23 -1.70
C PHE A 231 5.27 1.03 -0.67
N CYS A 232 4.03 0.61 -0.37
CA CYS A 232 3.11 1.35 0.49
C CYS A 232 2.97 0.67 1.85
N SER A 233 3.00 1.45 2.93
CA SER A 233 2.83 0.95 4.29
C SER A 233 1.41 1.12 4.86
N ILE A 234 0.47 1.66 4.10
CA ILE A 234 -0.93 1.87 4.56
C ILE A 234 -1.55 0.56 5.05
N THR A 235 -1.36 -0.54 4.33
CA THR A 235 -1.87 -1.86 4.71
C THR A 235 -1.39 -2.31 6.09
N GLU A 236 -0.17 -1.93 6.46
CA GLU A 236 0.43 -2.28 7.76
C GLU A 236 0.00 -1.35 8.89
N HIS A 237 -0.45 -0.14 8.56
CA HIS A 237 -0.91 0.86 9.53
C HIS A 237 -2.42 0.81 9.75
N GLU A 238 -3.21 0.68 8.68
CA GLU A 238 -4.68 0.72 8.75
C GLU A 238 -5.32 -0.65 8.58
N GLY A 239 -4.53 -1.64 8.14
CA GLY A 239 -5.03 -2.99 7.86
C GLY A 239 -5.56 -3.14 6.43
N ARG A 240 -5.89 -4.39 6.07
CA ARG A 240 -6.41 -4.76 4.74
C ARG A 240 -7.91 -4.80 4.65
N ILE A 241 -8.59 -4.90 5.78
CA ILE A 241 -10.04 -4.97 5.84
C ILE A 241 -10.56 -3.56 5.89
N ILE A 242 -11.45 -3.24 4.97
CA ILE A 242 -12.02 -1.89 4.88
C ILE A 242 -12.97 -1.67 6.05
N GLN A 243 -12.77 -0.57 6.74
CA GLN A 243 -13.60 -0.07 7.83
C GLN A 243 -14.31 1.17 7.33
N SER A 244 -15.61 1.05 7.04
CA SER A 244 -16.38 2.13 6.44
C SER A 244 -17.26 2.82 7.47
N ARG A 245 -17.40 4.13 7.35
CA ARG A 245 -18.38 4.91 8.10
C ARG A 245 -19.77 4.72 7.49
N SER A 246 -20.80 5.02 8.26
CA SER A 246 -22.16 5.13 7.74
C SER A 246 -22.30 6.35 6.82
N GLU A 247 -23.29 6.31 5.95
CA GLU A 247 -23.62 7.45 5.10
C GLU A 247 -24.05 8.66 5.95
N GLU A 248 -24.84 8.42 6.99
CA GLU A 248 -25.35 9.43 7.91
C GLU A 248 -24.20 10.17 8.61
N SER A 249 -23.21 9.44 9.11
CA SER A 249 -22.03 10.02 9.76
C SER A 249 -21.24 10.91 8.80
N ILE A 250 -21.07 10.47 7.54
CA ILE A 250 -20.35 11.22 6.51
C ILE A 250 -21.11 12.49 6.12
N ILE A 251 -22.42 12.40 5.89
CA ILE A 251 -23.26 13.54 5.52
C ILE A 251 -23.28 14.57 6.64
N SER A 252 -23.48 14.12 7.90
CA SER A 252 -23.43 15.02 9.07
C SER A 252 -22.10 15.76 9.19
N GLU A 253 -20.96 15.12 8.87
CA GLU A 253 -19.65 15.78 8.87
C GLU A 253 -19.55 16.82 7.75
N ILE A 254 -20.07 16.54 6.55
CA ILE A 254 -20.11 17.51 5.45
C ILE A 254 -20.95 18.74 5.86
N GLU A 255 -22.10 18.55 6.47
CA GLU A 255 -22.94 19.63 6.98
C GLU A 255 -22.23 20.44 8.07
N LYS A 256 -21.58 19.77 9.02
CA LYS A 256 -20.77 20.42 10.05
C LYS A 256 -19.63 21.25 9.43
N ILE A 257 -18.95 20.76 8.40
CA ILE A 257 -17.92 21.54 7.67
C ILE A 257 -18.53 22.78 7.04
N ARG A 258 -19.69 22.63 6.35
CA ARG A 258 -20.42 23.74 5.73
C ARG A 258 -20.75 24.85 6.75
N ASP A 259 -21.20 24.45 7.92
CA ASP A 259 -21.76 25.37 8.92
C ASP A 259 -20.69 25.97 9.85
N THR A 260 -19.54 25.30 10.03
CA THR A 260 -18.55 25.70 11.04
C THR A 260 -17.19 26.09 10.51
N VAL A 261 -16.81 25.71 9.28
CA VAL A 261 -15.48 26.05 8.75
C VAL A 261 -15.46 27.49 8.22
N PRO A 262 -14.65 28.40 8.81
CA PRO A 262 -14.62 29.78 8.36
C PRO A 262 -14.21 29.90 6.89
N GLY A 263 -14.96 30.72 6.13
CA GLY A 263 -14.67 30.95 4.72
C GLY A 263 -14.96 29.74 3.81
N PHE A 264 -15.83 28.81 4.23
CA PHE A 264 -16.23 27.69 3.40
C PHE A 264 -16.91 28.17 2.11
N THR A 265 -16.42 27.72 0.96
CA THR A 265 -16.85 28.16 -0.37
C THR A 265 -17.89 27.27 -1.04
N GLY A 266 -18.40 26.26 -0.31
CA GLY A 266 -19.28 25.22 -0.86
C GLY A 266 -18.53 24.04 -1.48
N THR A 267 -17.22 23.92 -1.26
CA THR A 267 -16.41 22.85 -1.87
C THR A 267 -15.86 21.89 -0.81
N ILE A 268 -16.22 20.64 -0.92
CA ILE A 268 -15.55 19.53 -0.25
C ILE A 268 -14.36 19.16 -1.13
N SER A 269 -13.14 19.30 -0.58
CA SER A 269 -11.90 19.14 -1.35
C SER A 269 -11.57 17.71 -1.68
N ASP A 270 -12.03 16.75 -0.85
CA ASP A 270 -11.94 15.31 -1.07
C ASP A 270 -13.00 14.57 -0.25
N LEU A 271 -13.69 13.65 -0.87
CA LEU A 271 -14.58 12.69 -0.21
C LEU A 271 -14.04 11.29 -0.49
N GLY A 272 -13.10 10.83 0.33
CA GLY A 272 -12.31 9.66 0.03
C GLY A 272 -11.65 9.01 1.24
N GLY A 273 -10.53 8.35 1.00
CA GLY A 273 -9.76 7.62 2.00
C GLY A 273 -8.42 7.18 1.42
N PRO A 274 -7.76 6.15 1.99
CA PRO A 274 -6.50 5.63 1.46
C PRO A 274 -6.56 5.25 -0.02
N THR A 275 -7.75 4.81 -0.47
CA THR A 275 -8.09 4.59 -1.88
C THR A 275 -9.55 4.95 -2.09
N ALA A 276 -9.86 5.90 -2.95
CA ALA A 276 -11.17 6.52 -3.09
C ALA A 276 -12.31 5.50 -3.33
N ASN A 277 -12.06 4.47 -4.13
CA ASN A 277 -13.07 3.51 -4.56
C ASN A 277 -13.02 2.16 -3.82
N MET A 278 -12.77 2.18 -2.51
CA MET A 278 -12.83 0.97 -1.67
C MET A 278 -13.92 1.04 -0.59
N TYR A 279 -14.69 2.12 -0.53
CA TYR A 279 -15.78 2.30 0.43
C TYR A 279 -16.80 1.17 0.34
N LYS A 280 -17.08 0.52 1.48
CA LYS A 280 -17.98 -0.64 1.62
C LYS A 280 -17.60 -1.87 0.77
N LEU A 281 -16.38 -1.91 0.19
CA LEU A 281 -15.90 -3.08 -0.52
C LEU A 281 -15.17 -4.02 0.44
N ASN A 282 -15.65 -5.22 0.58
CA ASN A 282 -15.10 -6.25 1.47
C ASN A 282 -15.18 -7.64 0.83
N CYS A 283 -14.63 -8.63 1.50
CA CYS A 283 -14.81 -10.03 1.11
C CYS A 283 -16.29 -10.43 1.25
N LYS A 284 -16.86 -11.11 0.24
CA LYS A 284 -18.25 -11.60 0.24
C LYS A 284 -18.51 -12.66 1.31
N SER A 285 -17.47 -13.33 1.82
CA SER A 285 -17.57 -14.39 2.81
C SER A 285 -16.68 -14.09 4.02
N ARG A 286 -17.30 -13.93 5.19
CA ARG A 286 -16.58 -13.77 6.48
C ARG A 286 -15.70 -14.98 6.81
N LYS A 287 -16.14 -16.21 6.47
CA LYS A 287 -15.35 -17.43 6.68
C LYS A 287 -14.06 -17.42 5.85
N ILE A 288 -14.16 -17.08 4.56
CA ILE A 288 -13.01 -16.95 3.68
C ILE A 288 -12.10 -15.81 4.14
N GLN A 289 -12.66 -14.65 4.50
CA GLN A 289 -11.90 -13.53 5.03
C GLN A 289 -11.09 -13.93 6.27
N ALA A 290 -11.70 -14.66 7.19
CA ALA A 290 -11.06 -15.10 8.42
C ALA A 290 -9.91 -16.08 8.19
N SER A 291 -9.95 -16.91 7.15
CA SER A 291 -8.89 -17.86 6.82
C SER A 291 -7.83 -17.34 5.84
N CYS A 292 -8.10 -16.20 5.17
CA CYS A 292 -7.30 -15.71 4.06
C CYS A 292 -5.94 -15.16 4.51
N LYS A 293 -4.87 -15.59 3.82
CA LYS A 293 -3.48 -15.09 4.00
C LYS A 293 -2.95 -14.35 2.75
N ARG A 294 -3.82 -14.01 1.79
CA ARG A 294 -3.38 -13.25 0.60
C ARG A 294 -2.89 -11.86 1.00
N LEU A 295 -1.84 -11.40 0.35
CA LEU A 295 -1.27 -10.07 0.55
C LEU A 295 -2.08 -8.96 -0.17
N SER A 296 -2.88 -9.31 -1.18
CA SER A 296 -3.72 -8.40 -1.94
C SER A 296 -5.02 -9.06 -2.39
N CYS A 297 -6.11 -8.30 -2.41
CA CYS A 297 -7.38 -8.76 -3.01
C CYS A 297 -7.49 -8.40 -4.50
N VAL A 298 -6.55 -7.63 -5.05
CA VAL A 298 -6.59 -7.14 -6.43
C VAL A 298 -5.35 -7.51 -7.26
N TYR A 299 -4.41 -8.26 -6.67
CA TYR A 299 -3.21 -8.74 -7.35
C TYR A 299 -2.99 -10.24 -7.06
N PRO A 300 -2.53 -11.06 -8.04
CA PRO A 300 -2.28 -10.75 -9.46
C PRO A 300 -3.56 -10.45 -10.25
N ASN A 301 -4.70 -10.93 -9.78
CA ASN A 301 -6.02 -10.68 -10.34
C ASN A 301 -6.98 -10.30 -9.22
N ILE A 302 -8.07 -9.59 -9.56
CA ILE A 302 -9.13 -9.27 -8.61
C ILE A 302 -9.72 -10.58 -8.09
N CYS A 303 -9.75 -10.71 -6.76
CA CYS A 303 -10.23 -11.89 -6.07
C CYS A 303 -11.73 -12.12 -6.38
N GLN A 304 -12.11 -13.35 -6.75
CA GLN A 304 -13.52 -13.69 -7.02
C GLN A 304 -14.44 -13.49 -5.81
N HIS A 305 -13.88 -13.55 -4.60
CA HIS A 305 -14.60 -13.31 -3.34
C HIS A 305 -14.63 -11.84 -2.93
N LEU A 306 -14.00 -10.94 -3.67
CA LEU A 306 -14.09 -9.51 -3.41
C LEU A 306 -15.43 -9.00 -3.94
N ASN A 307 -16.15 -8.25 -3.11
CA ASN A 307 -17.25 -7.40 -3.60
C ASN A 307 -16.66 -6.25 -4.42
N THR A 308 -17.15 -6.05 -5.62
CA THR A 308 -16.70 -4.99 -6.55
C THR A 308 -17.83 -4.02 -6.92
N ASP A 309 -18.95 -4.06 -6.20
CA ASP A 309 -20.10 -3.19 -6.39
C ASP A 309 -19.83 -1.81 -5.80
N HIS A 310 -19.65 -0.80 -6.65
CA HIS A 310 -19.44 0.59 -6.24
C HIS A 310 -20.75 1.38 -6.04
N SER A 311 -21.91 0.75 -6.17
CA SER A 311 -23.21 1.43 -5.99
C SER A 311 -23.31 2.21 -4.68
N PRO A 312 -22.84 1.70 -3.51
CA PRO A 312 -22.86 2.46 -2.27
C PRO A 312 -22.00 3.74 -2.34
N THR A 313 -20.85 3.69 -3.02
CA THR A 313 -19.99 4.87 -3.19
C THR A 313 -20.64 5.89 -4.11
N THR A 314 -21.24 5.43 -5.22
CA THR A 314 -21.95 6.28 -6.18
C THR A 314 -23.14 6.98 -5.54
N GLN A 315 -23.93 6.25 -4.73
CA GLN A 315 -25.06 6.80 -3.98
C GLN A 315 -24.62 7.88 -2.97
N LEU A 316 -23.58 7.59 -2.19
CA LEU A 316 -22.99 8.56 -1.26
C LEU A 316 -22.53 9.83 -2.00
N TYR A 317 -21.86 9.70 -3.14
CA TYR A 317 -21.40 10.83 -3.92
C TYR A 317 -22.57 11.69 -4.44
N ARG A 318 -23.62 11.05 -4.96
CA ARG A 318 -24.84 11.73 -5.41
C ARG A 318 -25.52 12.49 -4.26
N LYS A 319 -25.66 11.85 -3.12
CA LYS A 319 -26.25 12.49 -1.94
C LYS A 319 -25.41 13.66 -1.45
N ALA A 320 -24.11 13.48 -1.32
CA ALA A 320 -23.21 14.54 -0.84
C ALA A 320 -23.24 15.79 -1.74
N ARG A 321 -23.25 15.63 -3.08
CA ARG A 321 -23.25 16.78 -4.01
C ARG A 321 -24.59 17.50 -4.11
N THR A 322 -25.69 16.92 -3.64
CA THR A 322 -27.04 17.53 -3.65
C THR A 322 -27.39 18.22 -2.35
N LEU A 323 -26.50 18.20 -1.35
CA LEU A 323 -26.74 18.88 -0.06
C LEU A 323 -26.85 20.40 -0.24
N PRO A 324 -27.79 21.07 0.44
CA PRO A 324 -27.89 22.52 0.43
C PRO A 324 -26.55 23.18 0.85
N GLY A 325 -26.13 24.19 0.09
CA GLY A 325 -24.87 24.91 0.35
C GLY A 325 -23.60 24.21 -0.15
N ILE A 326 -23.70 22.98 -0.66
CA ILE A 326 -22.59 22.28 -1.33
C ILE A 326 -22.66 22.54 -2.83
N LYS A 327 -21.62 23.16 -3.37
CA LYS A 327 -21.48 23.46 -4.81
C LYS A 327 -20.70 22.39 -5.54
N ARG A 328 -19.76 21.74 -4.82
CA ARG A 328 -18.85 20.75 -5.39
C ARG A 328 -18.34 19.76 -4.34
N VAL A 329 -18.33 18.51 -4.71
CA VAL A 329 -17.63 17.43 -3.98
C VAL A 329 -16.56 16.88 -4.91
N ALA A 330 -15.29 17.13 -4.59
CA ALA A 330 -14.17 16.62 -5.37
C ALA A 330 -13.67 15.27 -4.81
N ILE A 331 -13.07 14.48 -5.68
CA ILE A 331 -12.33 13.26 -5.33
C ILE A 331 -10.88 13.50 -5.72
N ALA A 332 -10.04 13.69 -4.71
CA ALA A 332 -8.61 13.95 -4.86
C ALA A 332 -7.73 12.78 -4.37
N SER A 333 -8.31 11.87 -3.61
CA SER A 333 -7.68 10.61 -3.18
C SER A 333 -7.36 9.70 -4.35
N GLY A 334 -6.30 8.88 -4.21
CA GLY A 334 -5.89 7.93 -5.24
C GLY A 334 -6.98 6.91 -5.57
N LEU A 335 -7.05 6.51 -6.82
CA LEU A 335 -8.04 5.58 -7.36
C LEU A 335 -7.39 4.26 -7.79
N ARG A 336 -8.02 3.13 -7.48
CA ARG A 336 -7.73 1.84 -8.10
C ARG A 336 -8.53 1.72 -9.39
N TYR A 337 -7.89 2.10 -10.49
CA TYR A 337 -8.52 2.12 -11.82
C TYR A 337 -8.91 0.72 -12.33
N ASP A 338 -8.10 -0.30 -12.01
CA ASP A 338 -8.38 -1.70 -12.31
C ASP A 338 -9.68 -2.20 -11.63
N LEU A 339 -9.94 -1.74 -10.41
CA LEU A 339 -11.16 -2.04 -9.69
C LEU A 339 -12.34 -1.22 -10.22
N ALA A 340 -12.11 0.06 -10.56
CA ALA A 340 -13.14 0.93 -11.13
C ALA A 340 -13.66 0.42 -12.49
N LEU A 341 -12.82 -0.25 -13.29
CA LEU A 341 -13.21 -0.89 -14.55
C LEU A 341 -14.33 -1.95 -14.39
N LYS A 342 -14.59 -2.43 -13.16
CA LYS A 342 -15.69 -3.36 -12.87
C LYS A 342 -17.06 -2.68 -12.78
N ASP A 343 -17.08 -1.34 -12.73
CA ASP A 343 -18.31 -0.55 -12.60
C ASP A 343 -18.21 0.74 -13.42
N THR A 344 -18.75 0.70 -14.64
CA THR A 344 -18.71 1.84 -15.55
C THR A 344 -19.61 3.00 -15.11
N GLU A 345 -20.67 2.73 -14.34
CA GLU A 345 -21.54 3.78 -13.80
C GLU A 345 -20.80 4.61 -12.75
N TYR A 346 -19.98 3.94 -11.90
CA TYR A 346 -19.10 4.63 -10.97
C TYR A 346 -18.11 5.56 -11.70
N ILE A 347 -17.45 5.08 -12.79
CA ILE A 347 -16.52 5.90 -13.57
C ILE A 347 -17.25 7.11 -14.16
N LYS A 348 -18.45 6.89 -14.71
CA LYS A 348 -19.28 7.96 -15.28
C LYS A 348 -19.64 9.03 -14.23
N GLU A 349 -20.12 8.63 -13.05
CA GLU A 349 -20.44 9.56 -11.94
C GLU A 349 -19.20 10.34 -11.53
N LEU A 350 -18.06 9.64 -11.31
CA LEU A 350 -16.79 10.24 -10.92
C LEU A 350 -16.34 11.32 -11.91
N VAL A 351 -16.26 10.98 -13.19
CA VAL A 351 -15.78 11.89 -14.25
C VAL A 351 -16.74 13.05 -14.45
N THR A 352 -18.04 12.78 -14.47
CA THR A 352 -19.05 13.81 -14.74
C THR A 352 -19.16 14.83 -13.61
N HIS A 353 -19.03 14.43 -12.36
CA HIS A 353 -19.41 15.29 -11.22
C HIS A 353 -18.25 15.59 -10.25
N HIS A 354 -17.25 14.72 -10.11
CA HIS A 354 -16.28 14.76 -9.01
C HIS A 354 -14.86 15.09 -9.44
N VAL A 355 -14.56 15.00 -10.75
CA VAL A 355 -13.28 15.45 -11.32
C VAL A 355 -13.41 16.89 -11.81
N GLY A 356 -12.43 17.70 -11.43
CA GLY A 356 -12.29 19.08 -11.94
C GLY A 356 -11.67 19.12 -13.33
N GLY A 357 -10.39 19.52 -13.40
CA GLY A 357 -9.60 19.43 -14.62
C GLY A 357 -8.67 18.23 -14.64
N TYR A 358 -8.30 17.70 -13.45
CA TYR A 358 -7.27 16.68 -13.33
C TYR A 358 -7.74 15.56 -12.39
N LEU A 359 -7.46 14.31 -12.80
CA LEU A 359 -7.58 13.12 -11.96
C LEU A 359 -6.22 12.45 -11.82
N LYS A 360 -5.75 12.32 -10.58
CA LYS A 360 -4.52 11.61 -10.25
C LYS A 360 -4.74 10.12 -10.29
N ILE A 361 -3.84 9.41 -10.95
CA ILE A 361 -3.91 7.96 -11.12
C ILE A 361 -2.49 7.36 -11.04
N ALA A 362 -2.36 6.16 -10.54
CA ALA A 362 -1.06 5.61 -10.22
C ALA A 362 -0.81 4.25 -10.92
N PRO A 363 -0.45 4.23 -12.21
CA PRO A 363 0.02 3.03 -12.88
C PRO A 363 1.39 2.56 -12.34
N GLU A 364 2.25 3.46 -11.89
CA GLU A 364 3.57 3.30 -11.28
C GLU A 364 4.66 2.85 -12.25
N HIS A 365 4.39 1.99 -13.22
CA HIS A 365 5.34 1.51 -14.24
C HIS A 365 4.59 0.93 -15.46
N SER A 366 5.30 0.70 -16.58
CA SER A 366 4.78 0.00 -17.76
C SER A 366 5.17 -1.48 -17.75
N GLU A 367 6.36 -1.81 -17.24
CA GLU A 367 6.95 -3.13 -17.34
C GLU A 367 6.34 -4.14 -16.36
N LYS A 368 5.88 -5.29 -16.90
CA LYS A 368 5.25 -6.37 -16.13
C LYS A 368 6.16 -6.91 -15.03
N LYS A 369 7.46 -7.02 -15.28
CA LYS A 369 8.48 -7.47 -14.32
C LYS A 369 8.49 -6.57 -13.08
N THR A 370 8.58 -5.26 -13.27
CA THR A 370 8.59 -4.27 -12.19
C THR A 370 7.23 -4.16 -11.51
N LEU A 371 6.12 -4.12 -12.26
CA LEU A 371 4.75 -4.11 -11.72
C LEU A 371 4.47 -5.34 -10.85
N SER A 372 5.04 -6.50 -11.19
CA SER A 372 4.89 -7.71 -10.36
C SER A 372 5.53 -7.55 -8.99
N LYS A 373 6.68 -6.89 -8.89
CA LYS A 373 7.34 -6.58 -7.61
C LYS A 373 6.59 -5.49 -6.82
N MET A 374 5.88 -4.62 -7.50
CA MET A 374 5.01 -3.61 -6.90
C MET A 374 3.64 -4.16 -6.45
N MET A 375 3.24 -5.35 -6.88
CA MET A 375 1.87 -5.89 -6.76
C MET A 375 0.83 -4.94 -7.39
N LYS A 376 1.15 -4.43 -8.59
CA LYS A 376 0.27 -3.55 -9.39
C LYS A 376 -0.26 -4.31 -10.61
N PRO A 377 -1.46 -3.92 -11.13
CA PRO A 377 -2.01 -4.50 -12.34
C PRO A 377 -1.16 -4.14 -13.56
N SER A 378 -1.39 -4.86 -14.67
CA SER A 378 -0.78 -4.53 -15.96
C SER A 378 -1.14 -3.10 -16.40
N ILE A 379 -0.25 -2.46 -17.15
CA ILE A 379 -0.47 -1.13 -17.74
C ILE A 379 -1.72 -1.10 -18.64
N ASN A 380 -2.09 -2.22 -19.26
CA ASN A 380 -3.30 -2.31 -20.11
C ASN A 380 -4.57 -1.87 -19.36
N SER A 381 -4.67 -2.14 -18.07
CA SER A 381 -5.81 -1.66 -17.27
C SER A 381 -5.85 -0.13 -17.16
N TYR A 382 -4.69 0.53 -17.23
CA TYR A 382 -4.65 1.99 -17.32
C TYR A 382 -5.18 2.48 -18.65
N ASP A 383 -4.78 1.84 -19.76
CA ASP A 383 -5.22 2.21 -21.11
C ASP A 383 -6.73 2.04 -21.26
N GLU A 384 -7.29 0.92 -20.77
CA GLU A 384 -8.75 0.69 -20.74
C GLU A 384 -9.47 1.77 -19.92
N PHE A 385 -8.95 2.12 -18.75
CA PHE A 385 -9.52 3.17 -17.91
C PHE A 385 -9.46 4.54 -18.60
N LYS A 386 -8.35 4.86 -19.28
CA LYS A 386 -8.17 6.10 -20.03
C LYS A 386 -9.21 6.25 -21.12
N ILE A 387 -9.50 5.20 -21.88
CA ILE A 387 -10.53 5.21 -22.92
C ILE A 387 -11.90 5.58 -22.34
N LEU A 388 -12.27 4.98 -21.20
CA LEU A 388 -13.54 5.30 -20.54
C LEU A 388 -13.55 6.72 -19.97
N PHE A 389 -12.45 7.15 -19.37
CA PHE A 389 -12.29 8.50 -18.82
C PHE A 389 -12.48 9.56 -19.91
N ASP A 390 -11.78 9.43 -21.03
CA ASP A 390 -11.84 10.36 -22.17
C ASP A 390 -13.25 10.39 -22.78
N ARG A 391 -13.90 9.22 -22.90
CA ARG A 391 -15.28 9.12 -23.41
C ARG A 391 -16.27 9.88 -22.51
N PHE A 392 -16.21 9.66 -21.19
CA PHE A 392 -17.12 10.31 -20.25
C PHE A 392 -16.80 11.79 -20.06
N SER A 393 -15.54 12.20 -20.13
CA SER A 393 -15.14 13.62 -20.13
C SER A 393 -15.75 14.36 -21.31
N LYS A 394 -15.63 13.79 -22.51
CA LYS A 394 -16.23 14.31 -23.75
C LYS A 394 -17.76 14.38 -23.64
N SER A 395 -18.40 13.34 -23.14
CA SER A 395 -19.86 13.29 -22.96
C SER A 395 -20.35 14.32 -21.93
N ALA A 396 -19.52 14.66 -20.94
CA ALA A 396 -19.82 15.69 -19.93
C ALA A 396 -19.50 17.11 -20.42
N GLY A 397 -18.97 17.30 -21.63
CA GLY A 397 -18.54 18.59 -22.16
C GLY A 397 -17.40 19.21 -21.38
N LYS A 398 -16.51 18.41 -20.77
CA LYS A 398 -15.44 18.86 -19.90
C LYS A 398 -14.06 18.58 -20.50
N GLU A 399 -13.16 19.54 -20.32
CA GLU A 399 -11.74 19.35 -20.60
C GLU A 399 -11.06 18.83 -19.34
N GLN A 400 -10.73 17.53 -19.32
CA GLN A 400 -10.17 16.83 -18.17
C GLN A 400 -8.99 15.95 -18.60
N TYR A 401 -8.02 15.80 -17.69
CA TYR A 401 -6.79 15.08 -17.94
C TYR A 401 -6.46 14.11 -16.81
N LEU A 402 -5.94 12.93 -17.19
CA LEU A 402 -5.30 12.02 -16.23
C LEU A 402 -3.88 12.50 -15.94
N ILE A 403 -3.50 12.47 -14.67
CA ILE A 403 -2.14 12.72 -14.21
C ILE A 403 -1.58 11.41 -13.68
N PRO A 404 -0.92 10.59 -14.52
CA PRO A 404 -0.35 9.34 -14.07
C PRO A 404 0.95 9.56 -13.28
N TYR A 405 1.06 8.82 -12.17
CA TYR A 405 2.26 8.76 -11.36
C TYR A 405 3.09 7.53 -11.69
N PHE A 406 4.42 7.71 -11.75
CA PHE A 406 5.40 6.66 -11.99
C PHE A 406 6.51 6.72 -10.95
N ILE A 407 7.06 5.54 -10.61
CA ILE A 407 8.13 5.39 -9.64
C ILE A 407 9.40 4.90 -10.35
N ALA A 408 10.46 5.71 -10.30
CA ALA A 408 11.79 5.29 -10.73
C ALA A 408 12.52 4.52 -9.62
N ALA A 409 13.45 3.65 -9.99
CA ALA A 409 14.34 2.92 -9.08
C ALA A 409 13.60 2.08 -8.00
N HIS A 410 12.43 1.55 -8.34
CA HIS A 410 11.78 0.54 -7.49
C HIS A 410 12.60 -0.76 -7.51
N PRO A 411 12.78 -1.47 -6.39
CA PRO A 411 13.40 -2.79 -6.40
C PRO A 411 12.77 -3.72 -7.45
N GLY A 412 13.62 -4.32 -8.27
CA GLY A 412 13.20 -5.15 -9.40
C GLY A 412 13.12 -4.41 -10.75
N SER A 413 13.39 -3.09 -10.80
CA SER A 413 13.56 -2.35 -12.05
C SER A 413 15.05 -2.15 -12.37
N ASP A 414 15.37 -2.14 -13.65
CA ASP A 414 16.69 -1.81 -14.20
C ASP A 414 16.60 -0.68 -15.23
N ASP A 415 17.71 -0.33 -15.87
CA ASP A 415 17.73 0.76 -16.84
C ASP A 415 16.96 0.44 -18.12
N GLU A 416 16.85 -0.84 -18.50
CA GLU A 416 16.06 -1.27 -19.64
C GLU A 416 14.56 -1.10 -19.37
N ASP A 417 14.10 -1.49 -18.18
CA ASP A 417 12.71 -1.25 -17.74
C ASP A 417 12.36 0.25 -17.78
N MET A 418 13.30 1.12 -17.35
CA MET A 418 13.09 2.57 -17.37
C MET A 418 13.13 3.16 -18.77
N LEU A 419 13.97 2.63 -19.65
CA LEU A 419 13.98 3.00 -21.06
C LEU A 419 12.64 2.65 -21.71
N ASN A 420 12.15 1.44 -21.52
CA ASN A 420 10.87 1.00 -22.04
C ASN A 420 9.71 1.89 -21.54
N LEU A 421 9.74 2.24 -20.24
CA LEU A 421 8.77 3.19 -19.69
C LEU A 421 8.87 4.57 -20.36
N SER A 422 10.09 5.07 -20.63
CA SER A 422 10.28 6.34 -21.35
C SER A 422 9.71 6.31 -22.76
N LEU A 423 9.91 5.22 -23.46
CA LEU A 423 9.37 5.01 -24.82
C LEU A 423 7.84 4.97 -24.80
N TRP A 424 7.26 4.25 -23.83
CA TRP A 424 5.81 4.24 -23.61
C TRP A 424 5.26 5.64 -23.31
N LEU A 425 5.93 6.41 -22.44
CA LEU A 425 5.55 7.79 -22.13
C LEU A 425 5.57 8.67 -23.37
N LYS A 426 6.59 8.51 -24.20
CA LYS A 426 6.73 9.27 -25.45
C LYS A 426 5.66 8.92 -26.46
N GLU A 427 5.39 7.63 -26.67
CA GLU A 427 4.34 7.13 -27.56
C GLU A 427 2.96 7.69 -27.19
N HIS A 428 2.69 7.78 -25.88
CA HIS A 428 1.45 8.34 -25.36
C HIS A 428 1.46 9.87 -25.23
N ASN A 429 2.50 10.53 -25.77
CA ASN A 429 2.72 11.98 -25.68
C ASN A 429 2.61 12.53 -24.23
N PHE A 430 3.06 11.76 -23.27
CA PHE A 430 3.00 12.11 -21.85
C PHE A 430 4.36 12.64 -21.35
N LYS A 431 4.35 13.83 -20.76
CA LYS A 431 5.54 14.53 -20.26
C LYS A 431 5.40 14.76 -18.74
N PRO A 432 5.83 13.80 -17.90
CA PRO A 432 5.68 13.93 -16.45
C PRO A 432 6.50 15.10 -15.90
N ASP A 433 5.86 16.03 -15.21
CA ASP A 433 6.56 17.10 -14.48
C ASP A 433 7.00 16.67 -13.10
N GLN A 434 6.12 15.96 -12.39
CA GLN A 434 6.39 15.42 -11.07
C GLN A 434 6.69 13.93 -11.16
N VAL A 435 7.92 13.55 -10.84
CA VAL A 435 8.37 12.16 -10.83
C VAL A 435 8.99 11.83 -9.49
N GLN A 436 8.74 10.62 -9.03
CA GLN A 436 9.24 10.13 -7.75
C GLN A 436 10.28 9.04 -7.98
N THR A 437 11.33 9.06 -7.19
CA THR A 437 12.24 7.94 -7.04
C THR A 437 11.79 7.13 -5.85
N PHE A 438 11.81 5.82 -5.95
CA PHE A 438 11.46 4.93 -4.85
C PHE A 438 12.16 5.37 -3.56
N TYR A 439 11.37 5.47 -2.50
CA TYR A 439 11.85 5.76 -1.16
C TYR A 439 11.48 4.59 -0.23
N PRO A 440 12.47 3.97 0.43
CA PRO A 440 12.20 2.86 1.36
C PRO A 440 11.37 3.31 2.56
N SER A 441 10.05 3.18 2.45
CA SER A 441 9.13 3.50 3.53
C SER A 441 9.20 2.46 4.64
N PRO A 442 9.15 2.85 5.93
CA PRO A 442 9.14 1.90 7.04
C PRO A 442 8.01 0.87 6.90
N MET A 443 8.33 -0.40 7.14
CA MET A 443 7.41 -1.55 7.09
C MET A 443 6.81 -1.87 5.71
N ALA A 444 7.20 -1.21 4.64
CA ALA A 444 6.83 -1.61 3.29
C ALA A 444 7.64 -2.83 2.83
N LEU A 445 7.03 -3.78 2.11
CA LEU A 445 7.74 -4.96 1.58
C LEU A 445 8.86 -4.58 0.61
N ALA A 446 8.66 -3.54 -0.20
CA ALA A 446 9.71 -3.05 -1.09
C ALA A 446 10.93 -2.50 -0.34
N THR A 447 10.78 -2.05 0.91
CA THR A 447 11.91 -1.71 1.79
C THR A 447 12.75 -2.94 2.14
N ALA A 448 12.08 -4.07 2.37
CA ALA A 448 12.79 -5.33 2.57
C ALA A 448 13.50 -5.79 1.28
N MET A 449 12.87 -5.62 0.11
CA MET A 449 13.52 -5.86 -1.18
C MET A 449 14.75 -4.98 -1.36
N TYR A 450 14.63 -3.68 -1.06
CA TYR A 450 15.71 -2.70 -1.21
C TYR A 450 16.93 -3.03 -0.37
N TYR A 451 16.73 -3.37 0.91
CA TYR A 451 17.82 -3.71 1.81
C TYR A 451 18.45 -5.06 1.46
N SER A 452 17.63 -6.08 1.23
CA SER A 452 18.09 -7.48 1.13
C SER A 452 18.42 -7.96 -0.28
N GLU A 453 17.99 -7.23 -1.32
CA GLU A 453 18.05 -7.69 -2.72
C GLU A 453 17.32 -9.03 -2.94
N ARG A 454 16.34 -9.34 -2.11
CA ARG A 454 15.52 -10.56 -2.17
C ARG A 454 14.04 -10.20 -2.35
N ASN A 455 13.28 -11.12 -2.96
CA ASN A 455 11.85 -10.94 -3.14
C ASN A 455 11.05 -11.61 -1.99
N PRO A 456 10.55 -10.86 -0.99
CA PRO A 456 9.79 -11.43 0.12
C PRO A 456 8.35 -11.80 -0.25
N LEU A 457 7.89 -11.51 -1.48
CA LEU A 457 6.61 -12.01 -1.98
C LEU A 457 6.62 -13.53 -2.16
N GLU A 458 7.81 -14.10 -2.35
CA GLU A 458 8.06 -15.52 -2.47
C GLU A 458 8.75 -16.05 -1.20
N ARG A 459 8.88 -17.37 -1.12
CA ARG A 459 9.64 -17.97 -0.04
C ARG A 459 11.11 -17.57 -0.14
N VAL A 460 11.63 -16.89 0.88
CA VAL A 460 13.03 -16.50 0.96
C VAL A 460 13.89 -17.68 1.37
N ARG A 461 14.95 -17.95 0.60
CA ARG A 461 16.02 -18.94 0.86
C ARG A 461 17.37 -18.32 0.54
N TYR A 462 18.45 -18.88 1.05
CA TYR A 462 19.81 -18.40 0.72
C TYR A 462 20.11 -18.49 -0.79
N LYS A 463 19.60 -19.53 -1.46
CA LYS A 463 19.76 -19.75 -2.90
C LYS A 463 18.76 -18.99 -3.78
N THR A 464 17.82 -18.24 -3.20
CA THR A 464 16.86 -17.45 -3.99
C THR A 464 17.61 -16.39 -4.79
N GLU A 465 17.26 -16.24 -6.07
CA GLU A 465 17.82 -15.24 -6.97
C GLU A 465 17.69 -13.84 -6.39
N LYS A 466 18.74 -13.03 -6.57
CA LYS A 466 18.70 -11.62 -6.20
C LYS A 466 17.90 -10.82 -7.23
N ILE A 467 17.20 -9.82 -6.78
CA ILE A 467 16.53 -8.84 -7.63
C ILE A 467 17.40 -7.59 -7.77
N PRO A 468 17.40 -6.89 -8.92
CA PRO A 468 18.10 -5.65 -9.09
C PRO A 468 17.57 -4.59 -8.12
N VAL A 469 18.50 -3.85 -7.51
CA VAL A 469 18.20 -2.76 -6.59
C VAL A 469 19.17 -1.62 -6.83
N ILE A 470 18.64 -0.47 -7.12
CA ILE A 470 19.42 0.74 -7.41
C ILE A 470 19.64 1.53 -6.11
N LYS A 471 20.84 1.45 -5.55
CA LYS A 471 21.24 2.16 -4.32
C LYS A 471 22.09 3.40 -4.60
N ASN A 472 22.87 3.38 -5.68
CA ASN A 472 23.76 4.47 -6.07
C ASN A 472 22.94 5.71 -6.48
N LEU A 473 23.36 6.90 -6.03
CA LEU A 473 22.66 8.16 -6.31
C LEU A 473 22.67 8.51 -7.80
N ASP A 474 23.78 8.28 -8.50
CA ASP A 474 23.89 8.60 -9.93
C ASP A 474 22.98 7.70 -10.77
N GLU A 475 22.92 6.41 -10.44
CA GLU A 475 22.00 5.47 -11.07
C GLU A 475 20.52 5.84 -10.78
N ARG A 476 20.20 6.24 -9.57
CA ARG A 476 18.86 6.72 -9.20
C ARG A 476 18.48 7.99 -9.95
N GLN A 477 19.42 8.91 -10.13
CA GLN A 477 19.23 10.12 -10.94
C GLN A 477 19.05 9.77 -12.41
N ARG A 478 19.82 8.83 -12.95
CA ARG A 478 19.70 8.31 -14.31
C ARG A 478 18.32 7.72 -14.56
N GLN A 479 17.83 6.84 -13.68
CA GLN A 479 16.48 6.28 -13.81
C GLN A 479 15.39 7.36 -13.71
N LYS A 480 15.56 8.35 -12.85
CA LYS A 480 14.67 9.51 -12.78
C LYS A 480 14.69 10.34 -14.06
N ALA A 481 15.86 10.46 -14.71
CA ALA A 481 16.02 11.18 -15.96
C ALA A 481 15.22 10.54 -17.10
N PHE A 482 15.13 9.21 -17.15
CA PHE A 482 14.26 8.51 -18.11
C PHE A 482 12.79 8.93 -17.98
N LEU A 483 12.26 9.09 -16.79
CA LEU A 483 10.89 9.59 -16.59
C LEU A 483 10.71 11.02 -17.10
N ARG A 484 11.78 11.82 -17.08
CA ARG A 484 11.79 13.21 -17.56
C ARG A 484 12.59 13.35 -18.87
N TYR A 485 12.39 12.41 -19.79
CA TYR A 485 13.08 12.38 -21.09
C TYR A 485 12.93 13.66 -21.90
N HIS A 486 11.85 14.41 -21.68
CA HIS A 486 11.52 15.67 -22.36
C HIS A 486 12.26 16.90 -21.79
N ASP A 487 12.87 16.77 -20.60
CA ASP A 487 13.63 17.88 -19.96
C ASP A 487 15.05 17.94 -20.54
N GLU A 488 15.36 19.04 -21.22
CA GLU A 488 16.66 19.26 -21.88
C GLU A 488 17.86 19.07 -20.94
N LYS A 489 17.68 19.34 -19.64
CA LYS A 489 18.73 19.15 -18.63
C LYS A 489 19.17 17.69 -18.47
N ASN A 490 18.29 16.76 -18.79
CA ASN A 490 18.57 15.32 -18.69
C ASN A 490 19.19 14.74 -19.95
N TRP A 491 19.14 15.44 -21.10
CA TRP A 491 19.60 14.91 -22.39
C TRP A 491 21.06 14.48 -22.43
N PRO A 492 22.02 15.22 -21.84
CA PRO A 492 23.42 14.76 -21.82
C PRO A 492 23.58 13.41 -21.10
N MET A 493 22.94 13.25 -19.94
CA MET A 493 22.94 12.00 -19.17
C MET A 493 22.29 10.87 -19.98
N LEU A 494 21.10 11.10 -20.52
CA LEU A 494 20.37 10.10 -21.30
C LEU A 494 21.12 9.66 -22.55
N ARG A 495 21.78 10.58 -23.28
CA ARG A 495 22.62 10.22 -24.43
C ARG A 495 23.77 9.28 -24.05
N ASN A 496 24.46 9.57 -22.96
CA ASN A 496 25.53 8.71 -22.46
C ASN A 496 24.99 7.34 -22.07
N THR A 497 23.92 7.30 -21.31
CA THR A 497 23.26 6.04 -20.91
C THR A 497 22.81 5.23 -22.12
N LEU A 498 22.17 5.85 -23.13
CA LEU A 498 21.75 5.16 -24.35
C LEU A 498 22.92 4.59 -25.13
N LYS A 499 24.09 5.28 -25.17
CA LYS A 499 25.33 4.75 -25.77
C LYS A 499 25.84 3.54 -25.00
N GLU A 500 25.88 3.61 -23.66
CA GLU A 500 26.29 2.51 -22.78
C GLU A 500 25.39 1.28 -22.95
N MET A 501 24.07 1.50 -23.14
CA MET A 501 23.09 0.46 -23.41
C MET A 501 23.11 -0.07 -24.86
N GLY A 502 23.94 0.48 -25.74
CA GLY A 502 23.95 0.12 -27.16
C GLY A 502 22.72 0.63 -27.96
N ARG A 503 21.95 1.58 -27.40
CA ARG A 503 20.72 2.11 -27.98
C ARG A 503 20.92 3.48 -28.63
N THR A 504 21.98 3.62 -29.43
CA THR A 504 22.25 4.84 -30.20
C THR A 504 21.18 5.14 -31.26
N ASP A 505 20.40 4.12 -31.65
CA ASP A 505 19.22 4.23 -32.50
C ASP A 505 18.13 5.16 -31.94
N LEU A 506 18.16 5.45 -30.64
CA LEU A 506 17.23 6.35 -29.96
C LEU A 506 17.73 7.79 -29.81
N ILE A 507 18.90 8.11 -30.37
CA ILE A 507 19.47 9.46 -30.33
C ILE A 507 19.33 10.12 -31.70
N GLY A 508 18.61 11.23 -31.78
CA GLY A 508 18.39 11.95 -33.03
C GLY A 508 17.18 12.88 -33.00
N ASN A 509 16.86 13.49 -34.15
CA ASN A 509 15.84 14.54 -34.24
C ASN A 509 14.52 14.07 -34.92
N LYS A 510 14.36 12.77 -35.15
CA LYS A 510 13.11 12.22 -35.68
C LYS A 510 12.15 11.83 -34.54
N ASP A 511 10.90 11.66 -34.84
CA ASP A 511 9.84 11.39 -33.82
C ASP A 511 10.07 10.13 -32.98
N HIS A 512 10.71 9.10 -33.54
CA HIS A 512 11.00 7.86 -32.80
C HIS A 512 12.19 7.95 -31.85
N HIS A 513 13.08 8.99 -31.99
CA HIS A 513 14.22 9.14 -31.10
C HIS A 513 13.79 9.65 -29.73
N LEU A 514 14.39 9.15 -28.68
CA LEU A 514 14.06 9.55 -27.30
C LEU A 514 14.63 10.93 -26.95
N VAL A 515 15.88 11.17 -27.33
CA VAL A 515 16.60 12.44 -27.08
C VAL A 515 17.28 12.94 -28.35
N PRO A 516 17.40 14.27 -28.55
CA PRO A 516 18.06 14.82 -29.73
C PRO A 516 19.58 14.58 -29.73
N TYR A 517 20.21 14.71 -30.90
CA TYR A 517 21.66 14.88 -30.98
C TYR A 517 22.11 16.08 -30.14
N ASP A 518 23.42 16.24 -29.89
CA ASP A 518 23.90 17.41 -29.17
C ASP A 518 23.32 18.67 -29.77
N SER A 519 22.39 19.27 -29.07
CA SER A 519 21.90 20.59 -29.43
C SER A 519 23.02 21.55 -29.11
N VAL A 520 23.51 22.23 -30.12
CA VAL A 520 24.13 23.54 -29.93
C VAL A 520 23.15 24.30 -29.04
N ILE A 521 23.55 24.59 -27.83
CA ILE A 521 22.78 25.43 -26.91
C ILE A 521 22.61 26.75 -27.66
N LYS A 522 21.48 26.94 -28.34
CA LYS A 522 21.08 28.27 -28.78
C LYS A 522 20.86 29.04 -27.49
N SER A 523 21.91 29.73 -27.06
CA SER A 523 21.81 30.76 -26.05
C SER A 523 20.77 31.77 -26.58
N LYS A 524 19.55 31.65 -26.08
CA LYS A 524 18.61 32.76 -26.18
C LYS A 524 19.14 33.84 -25.27
N SER A 525 20.12 34.63 -25.80
CA SER A 525 20.45 35.92 -25.26
C SER A 525 19.16 36.77 -25.40
N ARG A 526 18.39 36.88 -24.33
CA ARG A 526 17.38 37.88 -24.19
C ARG A 526 18.10 39.24 -24.16
N PHE A 527 18.25 39.86 -25.31
CA PHE A 527 18.51 41.29 -25.38
C PHE A 527 17.32 41.98 -24.73
N TYR A 528 17.49 42.38 -23.49
CA TYR A 528 16.67 43.41 -22.87
C TYR A 528 16.98 44.72 -23.59
N LYS A 529 16.20 45.08 -24.60
CA LYS A 529 16.18 46.44 -25.09
C LYS A 529 15.53 47.33 -24.01
N GLY A 530 16.36 47.99 -23.24
CA GLY A 530 15.93 49.06 -22.35
C GLY A 530 15.16 50.10 -23.14
N LYS A 531 13.94 50.42 -22.71
CA LYS A 531 13.24 51.63 -23.19
C LYS A 531 13.96 52.85 -22.63
N PRO A 532 14.24 53.90 -23.47
CA PRO A 532 14.82 55.13 -22.95
C PRO A 532 13.79 55.86 -22.11
N ASN A 533 14.21 56.31 -20.92
CA ASN A 533 13.50 57.28 -20.10
C ASN A 533 13.22 58.52 -20.92
N LYS A 534 11.95 58.90 -21.10
CA LYS A 534 11.55 60.25 -21.42
C LYS A 534 11.15 60.95 -20.13
N ARG A 535 11.79 62.13 -19.98
CA ARG A 535 11.59 63.13 -18.93
C ARG A 535 10.13 63.50 -18.72
#